data_e4ca0de7e1d9a96c8eef706120170448
#
_entry.id   e4ca0de7e1d9a96c8eef706120170448
#
_cell.length_a   1.000
_cell.length_b   1.000
_cell.length_c   1.000
_cell.angle_alpha   90.00
_cell.angle_beta   90.00
_cell.angle_gamma   90.00
#
_symmetry.space_group_name_H-M   'P 1'
#
loop_
_entity.id
_entity.type
_entity.pdbx_description
1 polymer ?
#
loop_
_entity_poly.entity_id
_entity_poly.type
_entity_poly.pdbx_seq_one_letter_code
_entity_poly.pdbx_strand_id
1 'polypeptide(L)'
;MKYKCKLWGIALAAWLCVDGAYSQMTLVKDGKPVSRIVVPETNQVNQQAATLLQDFVQRISGSSLPVIEGKKAKKGDIVIGQGNTTGLLEDGFRLSTSDGILRISSGGDKGAIYGVVTLLEDYLGVSYYTAHTYTLDQRKTIEIPELDRAENPAFRYRQTQSYAVREDPVYKMWFRLEEPSEVFAGNLWVHTFDKILPSSEFGEKHPEYYSFINGERRPGAASQWCLTNPEVFEIVSQRVDSIFKANPGKNMISISQNDGNFTNCACPDCKALDELEGGSPSGSLIHFLNKLAARFPDKEFSTLAYLFSMHPPKQIKPLPNVNIMLCDIDCRREVPLTDNESGRDFMKA
;
A
#
# COMPACT_ATOMS: atom_id res chain seq x y z
N MET A 1 58.59 38.78 -52.33
CA MET A 1 58.01 37.79 -51.47
C MET A 1 56.48 37.85 -51.57
N LYS A 2 55.88 36.84 -52.20
CA LYS A 2 54.44 36.82 -52.52
C LYS A 2 53.77 35.93 -51.44
N TYR A 3 52.90 36.47 -50.56
CA TYR A 3 52.08 35.71 -49.63
C TYR A 3 50.80 35.31 -50.33
N LYS A 4 50.55 34.01 -50.41
CA LYS A 4 49.30 33.44 -50.89
C LYS A 4 48.36 33.26 -49.65
N CYS A 5 47.26 34.02 -49.58
CA CYS A 5 46.14 33.74 -48.64
C CYS A 5 45.38 32.52 -49.13
N LYS A 6 45.32 31.48 -48.29
CA LYS A 6 44.42 30.35 -48.47
C LYS A 6 43.10 30.68 -47.72
N LEU A 7 42.04 30.85 -48.50
CA LEU A 7 40.67 30.87 -47.96
C LEU A 7 40.28 29.44 -47.47
N TRP A 8 40.00 29.33 -46.21
CA TRP A 8 39.35 28.15 -45.66
C TRP A 8 37.86 28.35 -45.72
N GLY A 9 37.16 27.54 -46.52
CA GLY A 9 35.69 27.49 -46.53
C GLY A 9 35.19 26.83 -45.29
N ILE A 10 34.39 27.57 -44.49
CA ILE A 10 33.62 27.03 -43.34
C ILE A 10 32.38 26.35 -43.94
N ALA A 11 32.36 25.03 -43.93
CA ALA A 11 31.16 24.26 -44.22
C ALA A 11 30.23 24.37 -42.99
N LEU A 12 29.15 25.14 -43.14
CA LEU A 12 28.04 25.14 -42.15
C LEU A 12 27.29 23.82 -42.31
N ALA A 13 27.53 22.88 -41.40
CA ALA A 13 26.70 21.70 -41.25
C ALA A 13 25.38 22.14 -40.61
N ALA A 14 24.33 22.25 -41.42
CA ALA A 14 22.95 22.39 -40.90
C ALA A 14 22.56 21.09 -40.21
N TRP A 15 22.53 21.13 -38.90
CA TRP A 15 21.87 20.09 -38.09
C TRP A 15 20.37 20.19 -38.37
N LEU A 16 19.86 19.31 -39.20
CA LEU A 16 18.43 19.03 -39.27
C LEU A 16 18.08 18.34 -37.99
N CYS A 17 17.54 19.09 -37.02
CA CYS A 17 16.73 18.52 -35.94
C CYS A 17 15.54 17.83 -36.62
N VAL A 18 15.65 16.52 -36.81
CA VAL A 18 14.48 15.70 -37.07
C VAL A 18 13.73 15.67 -35.77
N ASP A 19 12.82 16.64 -35.57
CA ASP A 19 11.75 16.49 -34.61
C ASP A 19 10.96 15.23 -35.01
N GLY A 20 11.31 14.12 -34.42
CA GLY A 20 10.49 12.91 -34.51
C GLY A 20 9.10 13.31 -34.04
N ALA A 21 8.15 13.41 -34.96
CA ALA A 21 6.75 13.61 -34.62
C ALA A 21 6.31 12.39 -33.79
N TYR A 22 6.52 12.45 -32.46
CA TYR A 22 5.91 11.50 -31.55
C TYR A 22 4.41 11.64 -31.75
N SER A 23 3.77 10.53 -32.08
CA SER A 23 2.31 10.48 -32.18
C SER A 23 1.75 10.97 -30.84
N GLN A 24 1.02 12.10 -30.88
CA GLN A 24 0.41 12.70 -29.70
C GLN A 24 -1.09 12.47 -29.74
N MET A 25 -1.67 12.16 -28.60
CA MET A 25 -3.10 12.10 -28.47
C MET A 25 -3.61 13.39 -27.83
N THR A 26 -4.50 14.10 -28.50
CA THR A 26 -5.10 15.34 -28.00
C THR A 26 -6.36 15.00 -27.18
N LEU A 27 -6.44 15.46 -25.94
CA LEU A 27 -7.58 15.30 -25.04
C LEU A 27 -8.52 16.50 -25.10
N VAL A 28 -7.94 17.70 -25.07
CA VAL A 28 -8.63 18.99 -25.17
C VAL A 28 -7.89 19.84 -26.19
N LYS A 29 -8.61 20.51 -27.09
CA LYS A 29 -8.04 21.43 -28.08
C LYS A 29 -8.74 22.79 -28.01
N ASP A 30 -7.97 23.86 -27.79
CA ASP A 30 -8.45 25.23 -27.73
C ASP A 30 -9.65 25.41 -26.77
N GLY A 31 -9.59 24.72 -25.61
CA GLY A 31 -10.65 24.74 -24.60
C GLY A 31 -11.90 23.93 -24.98
N LYS A 32 -11.84 23.06 -25.98
CA LYS A 32 -12.96 22.16 -26.34
C LYS A 32 -12.54 20.70 -26.16
N PRO A 33 -13.38 19.86 -25.52
CA PRO A 33 -13.07 18.44 -25.36
C PRO A 33 -13.11 17.75 -26.74
N VAL A 34 -12.06 17.01 -27.06
CA VAL A 34 -11.97 16.20 -28.29
C VAL A 34 -11.88 14.70 -28.00
N SER A 35 -11.62 14.35 -26.76
CA SER A 35 -11.65 12.99 -26.24
C SER A 35 -12.83 12.75 -25.31
N ARG A 36 -13.13 11.47 -25.07
CA ARG A 36 -14.12 11.00 -24.07
C ARG A 36 -13.46 10.01 -23.14
N ILE A 37 -13.97 9.94 -21.91
CA ILE A 37 -13.62 8.87 -20.97
C ILE A 37 -14.64 7.76 -21.14
N VAL A 38 -14.20 6.55 -21.45
CA VAL A 38 -15.03 5.36 -21.62
C VAL A 38 -14.77 4.40 -20.49
N VAL A 39 -15.83 4.00 -19.76
CA VAL A 39 -15.82 3.00 -18.71
C VAL A 39 -16.61 1.79 -19.20
N PRO A 40 -15.95 0.77 -19.81
CA PRO A 40 -16.64 -0.38 -20.38
C PRO A 40 -17.35 -1.23 -19.33
N GLU A 41 -16.71 -1.41 -18.17
CA GLU A 41 -17.21 -2.14 -17.01
C GLU A 41 -17.41 -1.19 -15.85
N THR A 42 -18.68 -0.93 -15.52
CA THR A 42 -19.06 0.01 -14.48
C THR A 42 -18.92 -0.65 -13.11
N ASN A 43 -17.91 -0.23 -12.37
CA ASN A 43 -17.73 -0.50 -10.95
C ASN A 43 -17.31 0.78 -10.23
N GLN A 44 -17.37 0.77 -8.90
CA GLN A 44 -17.09 1.95 -8.09
C GLN A 44 -15.68 2.52 -8.33
N VAL A 45 -14.68 1.68 -8.48
CA VAL A 45 -13.27 2.10 -8.67
C VAL A 45 -13.07 2.76 -10.03
N ASN A 46 -13.59 2.16 -11.11
CA ASN A 46 -13.49 2.73 -12.45
C ASN A 46 -14.26 4.06 -12.55
N GLN A 47 -15.40 4.19 -11.87
CA GLN A 47 -16.14 5.45 -11.79
C GLN A 47 -15.38 6.52 -11.04
N GLN A 48 -14.76 6.19 -9.90
CA GLN A 48 -13.90 7.11 -9.14
C GLN A 48 -12.71 7.57 -9.98
N ALA A 49 -12.05 6.66 -10.69
CA ALA A 49 -10.96 6.97 -11.60
C ALA A 49 -11.40 7.92 -12.73
N ALA A 50 -12.57 7.66 -13.34
CA ALA A 50 -13.12 8.51 -14.40
C ALA A 50 -13.46 9.92 -13.88
N THR A 51 -14.09 10.00 -12.72
CA THR A 51 -14.44 11.28 -12.07
C THR A 51 -13.17 12.08 -11.73
N LEU A 52 -12.15 11.41 -11.17
CA LEU A 52 -10.87 12.05 -10.84
C LEU A 52 -10.21 12.65 -12.10
N LEU A 53 -10.14 11.89 -13.19
CA LEU A 53 -9.58 12.38 -14.45
C LEU A 53 -10.40 13.54 -15.03
N GLN A 54 -11.72 13.42 -15.03
CA GLN A 54 -12.63 14.46 -15.55
C GLN A 54 -12.46 15.77 -14.78
N ASP A 55 -12.43 15.71 -13.44
CA ASP A 55 -12.30 16.88 -12.57
C ASP A 55 -10.98 17.62 -12.80
N PHE A 56 -9.85 16.90 -12.85
CA PHE A 56 -8.57 17.55 -13.07
C PHE A 56 -8.39 18.08 -14.49
N VAL A 57 -8.87 17.37 -15.51
CA VAL A 57 -8.88 17.90 -16.88
C VAL A 57 -9.70 19.18 -16.96
N GLN A 58 -10.84 19.25 -16.27
CA GLN A 58 -11.66 20.48 -16.20
C GLN A 58 -10.92 21.61 -15.49
N ARG A 59 -10.21 21.34 -14.39
CA ARG A 59 -9.40 22.34 -13.66
C ARG A 59 -8.25 22.86 -14.51
N ILE A 60 -7.60 21.99 -15.30
CA ILE A 60 -6.48 22.35 -16.18
C ILE A 60 -6.96 23.18 -17.38
N SER A 61 -8.04 22.78 -18.06
CA SER A 61 -8.40 23.32 -19.38
C SER A 61 -9.64 24.22 -19.38
N GLY A 62 -10.47 24.13 -18.34
CA GLY A 62 -11.81 24.68 -18.28
C GLY A 62 -12.87 23.86 -19.01
N SER A 63 -12.51 22.66 -19.53
CA SER A 63 -13.39 21.80 -20.30
C SER A 63 -13.53 20.42 -19.68
N SER A 64 -14.77 19.94 -19.54
CA SER A 64 -15.08 18.62 -19.02
C SER A 64 -15.10 17.59 -20.14
N LEU A 65 -14.40 16.47 -19.99
CA LEU A 65 -14.48 15.33 -20.90
C LEU A 65 -15.78 14.55 -20.63
N PRO A 66 -16.56 14.18 -21.67
CA PRO A 66 -17.73 13.34 -21.50
C PRO A 66 -17.33 11.96 -20.96
N VAL A 67 -18.03 11.46 -19.93
CA VAL A 67 -17.90 10.08 -19.44
C VAL A 67 -18.99 9.22 -20.04
N ILE A 68 -18.62 8.09 -20.64
CA ILE A 68 -19.51 7.16 -21.35
C ILE A 68 -19.35 5.76 -20.76
N GLU A 69 -20.44 5.20 -20.27
CA GLU A 69 -20.46 3.86 -19.67
C GLU A 69 -20.93 2.80 -20.66
N GLY A 70 -20.43 1.56 -20.50
CA GLY A 70 -20.91 0.37 -21.20
C GLY A 70 -20.77 0.40 -22.72
N LYS A 71 -19.95 1.29 -23.31
CA LYS A 71 -19.78 1.41 -24.76
C LYS A 71 -18.38 0.99 -25.21
N LYS A 72 -18.28 0.62 -26.50
CA LYS A 72 -17.01 0.39 -27.16
C LYS A 72 -16.25 1.69 -27.38
N ALA A 73 -14.95 1.65 -27.14
CA ALA A 73 -14.04 2.76 -27.41
C ALA A 73 -13.86 3.02 -28.90
N LYS A 74 -13.58 4.26 -29.23
CA LYS A 74 -13.24 4.75 -30.58
C LYS A 74 -11.89 5.45 -30.52
N LYS A 75 -11.26 5.64 -31.66
CA LYS A 75 -10.08 6.49 -31.78
C LYS A 75 -10.32 7.85 -31.13
N GLY A 76 -9.39 8.30 -30.31
CA GLY A 76 -9.50 9.52 -29.51
C GLY A 76 -10.07 9.32 -28.10
N ASP A 77 -10.53 8.13 -27.71
CA ASP A 77 -11.08 7.87 -26.39
C ASP A 77 -9.99 7.49 -25.36
N ILE A 78 -10.31 7.75 -24.10
CA ILE A 78 -9.57 7.24 -22.93
C ILE A 78 -10.42 6.13 -22.33
N VAL A 79 -9.86 4.92 -22.23
CA VAL A 79 -10.54 3.74 -21.68
C VAL A 79 -10.00 3.45 -20.28
N ILE A 80 -10.88 3.33 -19.29
CA ILE A 80 -10.53 3.05 -17.90
C ILE A 80 -11.01 1.65 -17.51
N GLY A 81 -10.12 0.88 -16.87
CA GLY A 81 -10.38 -0.45 -16.30
C GLY A 81 -10.25 -1.60 -17.31
N GLN A 82 -9.99 -1.33 -18.59
CA GLN A 82 -9.88 -2.37 -19.63
C GLN A 82 -8.63 -2.20 -20.48
N GLY A 83 -7.93 -3.30 -20.76
CA GLY A 83 -6.74 -3.35 -21.62
C GLY A 83 -5.83 -4.53 -21.29
N ASN A 84 -4.53 -4.40 -21.59
CA ASN A 84 -3.55 -5.43 -21.32
C ASN A 84 -3.15 -5.43 -19.85
N THR A 85 -3.46 -6.51 -19.12
CA THR A 85 -3.15 -6.70 -17.70
C THR A 85 -2.00 -7.66 -17.45
N THR A 86 -1.32 -8.14 -18.51
CA THR A 86 -0.22 -9.10 -18.37
C THR A 86 0.89 -8.54 -17.49
N GLY A 87 1.24 -9.27 -16.43
CA GLY A 87 2.29 -8.92 -15.47
C GLY A 87 1.87 -7.88 -14.43
N LEU A 88 0.61 -7.45 -14.40
CA LEU A 88 0.09 -6.56 -13.35
C LEU A 88 -0.31 -7.36 -12.12
N LEU A 89 0.05 -6.85 -10.95
CA LEU A 89 -0.45 -7.27 -9.64
C LEU A 89 -1.77 -6.57 -9.34
N GLU A 90 -2.39 -6.89 -8.21
CA GLU A 90 -3.73 -6.42 -7.81
C GLU A 90 -3.91 -4.89 -7.92
N ASP A 91 -2.97 -4.11 -7.39
CA ASP A 91 -2.96 -2.64 -7.47
C ASP A 91 -2.14 -2.10 -8.65
N GLY A 92 -1.65 -2.99 -9.51
CA GLY A 92 -0.85 -2.63 -10.68
C GLY A 92 -1.71 -1.99 -11.77
N PHE A 93 -1.08 -1.16 -12.60
CA PHE A 93 -1.73 -0.53 -13.74
C PHE A 93 -0.81 -0.47 -14.96
N ARG A 94 -1.41 -0.29 -16.13
CA ARG A 94 -0.70 0.02 -17.38
C ARG A 94 -1.37 1.20 -18.07
N LEU A 95 -0.56 2.18 -18.46
CA LEU A 95 -0.91 3.23 -19.41
C LEU A 95 -0.39 2.82 -20.80
N SER A 96 -1.28 2.65 -21.76
CA SER A 96 -0.85 2.29 -23.13
C SER A 96 -1.66 3.03 -24.17
N THR A 97 -0.98 3.55 -25.19
CA THR A 97 -1.62 4.17 -26.34
C THR A 97 -1.48 3.23 -27.54
N SER A 98 -2.61 2.80 -28.10
CA SER A 98 -2.66 1.99 -29.30
C SER A 98 -3.90 2.34 -30.13
N ASP A 99 -3.76 2.36 -31.45
CA ASP A 99 -4.85 2.75 -32.38
C ASP A 99 -5.47 4.12 -32.10
N GLY A 100 -4.67 5.01 -31.49
CA GLY A 100 -5.13 6.34 -31.06
C GLY A 100 -6.10 6.31 -29.89
N ILE A 101 -6.05 5.27 -29.04
CA ILE A 101 -6.82 5.12 -27.82
C ILE A 101 -5.84 5.03 -26.65
N LEU A 102 -6.03 5.85 -25.63
CA LEU A 102 -5.34 5.68 -24.35
C LEU A 102 -6.11 4.64 -23.49
N ARG A 103 -5.42 3.60 -23.03
CA ARG A 103 -5.96 2.61 -22.11
C ARG A 103 -5.27 2.71 -20.76
N ILE A 104 -6.07 2.78 -19.71
CA ILE A 104 -5.66 2.70 -18.31
C ILE A 104 -6.15 1.35 -17.79
N SER A 105 -5.30 0.34 -17.94
CA SER A 105 -5.61 -1.04 -17.51
C SER A 105 -5.30 -1.21 -16.03
N SER A 106 -6.11 -2.01 -15.34
CA SER A 106 -5.92 -2.35 -13.93
C SER A 106 -5.67 -3.85 -13.78
N GLY A 107 -4.73 -4.22 -12.91
CA GLY A 107 -4.48 -5.61 -12.54
C GLY A 107 -5.57 -6.20 -11.66
N GLY A 108 -6.23 -5.37 -10.89
CA GLY A 108 -7.30 -5.75 -9.94
C GLY A 108 -8.01 -4.53 -9.39
N ASP A 109 -7.95 -4.33 -8.07
CA ASP A 109 -8.80 -3.39 -7.34
C ASP A 109 -8.55 -1.91 -7.71
N LYS A 110 -7.48 -1.28 -7.22
CA LYS A 110 -7.30 0.19 -7.29
C LYS A 110 -6.40 0.66 -8.44
N GLY A 111 -5.86 -0.25 -9.24
CA GLY A 111 -4.90 0.08 -10.29
C GLY A 111 -5.40 1.13 -11.29
N ALA A 112 -6.71 1.17 -11.60
CA ALA A 112 -7.28 2.18 -12.49
C ALA A 112 -7.14 3.61 -11.90
N ILE A 113 -7.37 3.78 -10.60
CA ILE A 113 -7.18 5.07 -9.91
C ILE A 113 -5.70 5.47 -9.95
N TYR A 114 -4.80 4.53 -9.65
CA TYR A 114 -3.36 4.80 -9.64
C TYR A 114 -2.80 5.13 -11.02
N GLY A 115 -3.35 4.50 -12.06
CA GLY A 115 -3.04 4.85 -13.44
C GLY A 115 -3.49 6.27 -13.80
N VAL A 116 -4.67 6.68 -13.36
CA VAL A 116 -5.16 8.06 -13.54
C VAL A 116 -4.29 9.06 -12.78
N VAL A 117 -3.95 8.77 -11.51
CA VAL A 117 -3.04 9.63 -10.73
C VAL A 117 -1.71 9.80 -11.44
N THR A 118 -1.11 8.71 -11.91
CA THR A 118 0.17 8.75 -12.66
C THR A 118 0.04 9.55 -13.96
N LEU A 119 -1.09 9.44 -14.68
CA LEU A 119 -1.34 10.25 -15.87
C LEU A 119 -1.42 11.74 -15.52
N LEU A 120 -2.11 12.09 -14.44
CA LEU A 120 -2.26 13.47 -13.98
C LEU A 120 -0.93 14.06 -13.52
N GLU A 121 -0.16 13.30 -12.75
CA GLU A 121 1.11 13.74 -12.15
C GLU A 121 2.20 13.88 -13.21
N ASP A 122 2.48 12.82 -13.95
CA ASP A 122 3.66 12.74 -14.81
C ASP A 122 3.45 13.34 -16.21
N TYR A 123 2.20 13.42 -16.68
CA TYR A 123 1.91 13.89 -18.04
C TYR A 123 1.02 15.12 -18.10
N LEU A 124 0.19 15.36 -17.08
CA LEU A 124 -0.69 16.52 -17.08
C LEU A 124 -0.23 17.64 -16.13
N GLY A 125 0.88 17.46 -15.40
CA GLY A 125 1.54 18.50 -14.61
C GLY A 125 0.77 18.87 -13.34
N VAL A 126 0.08 17.90 -12.73
CA VAL A 126 -0.57 18.08 -11.43
C VAL A 126 0.35 17.59 -10.33
N SER A 127 0.59 18.39 -9.31
CA SER A 127 1.35 17.97 -8.13
C SER A 127 0.51 18.15 -6.88
N TYR A 128 0.32 17.08 -6.13
CA TYR A 128 -0.45 17.06 -4.89
C TYR A 128 0.51 16.99 -3.69
N TYR A 129 0.35 17.84 -2.67
CA TYR A 129 1.32 17.96 -1.56
C TYR A 129 0.74 17.56 -0.21
N THR A 130 -0.46 18.04 0.10
CA THR A 130 -1.18 17.73 1.34
C THR A 130 -2.68 17.83 1.09
N ALA A 131 -3.52 17.56 2.11
CA ALA A 131 -4.97 17.67 1.98
C ALA A 131 -5.36 19.02 1.35
N HIS A 132 -6.14 18.97 0.28
CA HIS A 132 -6.65 20.13 -0.47
C HIS A 132 -5.57 21.08 -1.05
N THR A 133 -4.28 20.68 -0.99
CA THR A 133 -3.18 21.51 -1.49
C THR A 133 -2.49 20.83 -2.67
N TYR A 134 -2.64 21.42 -3.83
CA TYR A 134 -2.05 20.94 -5.07
C TYR A 134 -1.74 22.12 -6.01
N THR A 135 -0.88 21.88 -6.99
CA THR A 135 -0.62 22.79 -8.10
C THR A 135 -0.94 22.12 -9.43
N LEU A 136 -1.29 22.92 -10.40
CA LEU A 136 -1.50 22.49 -11.78
C LEU A 136 -1.26 23.66 -12.74
N ASP A 137 -0.83 23.36 -13.96
CA ASP A 137 -0.64 24.34 -15.01
C ASP A 137 -1.90 24.44 -15.87
N GLN A 138 -2.55 25.62 -15.88
CA GLN A 138 -3.72 25.86 -16.71
C GLN A 138 -3.31 26.00 -18.18
N ARG A 139 -3.98 25.24 -19.05
CA ARG A 139 -3.76 25.28 -20.50
C ARG A 139 -5.02 24.89 -21.27
N LYS A 140 -5.24 25.54 -22.42
CA LYS A 140 -6.44 25.30 -23.26
C LYS A 140 -6.32 24.08 -24.16
N THR A 141 -5.10 23.59 -24.39
CA THR A 141 -4.84 22.39 -25.18
C THR A 141 -4.09 21.40 -24.27
N ILE A 142 -4.60 20.16 -24.22
CA ILE A 142 -3.99 19.05 -23.48
C ILE A 142 -3.64 17.96 -24.48
N GLU A 143 -2.36 17.65 -24.56
CA GLU A 143 -1.83 16.58 -25.40
C GLU A 143 -0.97 15.64 -24.54
N ILE A 144 -1.02 14.36 -24.84
CA ILE A 144 -0.21 13.33 -24.20
C ILE A 144 0.61 12.59 -25.25
N PRO A 145 1.85 12.16 -24.93
CA PRO A 145 2.65 11.35 -25.84
C PRO A 145 2.06 9.94 -25.99
N GLU A 146 2.63 9.17 -26.90
CA GLU A 146 2.43 7.72 -26.90
C GLU A 146 2.98 7.11 -25.61
N LEU A 147 2.17 6.23 -24.97
CA LEU A 147 2.49 5.61 -23.69
C LEU A 147 2.53 4.09 -23.83
N ASP A 148 3.51 3.47 -23.17
CA ASP A 148 3.51 2.05 -22.79
C ASP A 148 4.29 1.92 -21.47
N ARG A 149 3.57 2.14 -20.37
CA ARG A 149 4.13 2.13 -19.02
C ARG A 149 3.30 1.24 -18.11
N ALA A 150 3.93 0.27 -17.47
CA ALA A 150 3.32 -0.58 -16.49
C ALA A 150 4.02 -0.40 -15.14
N GLU A 151 3.23 -0.35 -14.06
CA GLU A 151 3.73 -0.26 -12.70
C GLU A 151 2.98 -1.22 -11.79
N ASN A 152 3.73 -1.78 -10.84
CA ASN A 152 3.20 -2.53 -9.72
C ASN A 152 3.72 -1.89 -8.43
N PRO A 153 2.86 -1.63 -7.43
CA PRO A 153 3.32 -1.19 -6.12
C PRO A 153 4.26 -2.22 -5.48
N ALA A 154 5.35 -1.75 -4.88
CA ALA A 154 6.27 -2.63 -4.16
C ALA A 154 5.66 -3.22 -2.88
N PHE A 155 4.69 -2.53 -2.27
CA PHE A 155 3.98 -2.94 -1.07
C PHE A 155 2.49 -3.04 -1.34
N ARG A 156 1.85 -4.11 -0.86
CA ARG A 156 0.40 -4.31 -0.98
C ARG A 156 -0.41 -3.40 -0.05
N TYR A 157 0.13 -3.07 1.11
CA TYR A 157 -0.51 -2.21 2.10
C TYR A 157 0.33 -0.97 2.36
N ARG A 158 -0.27 0.20 2.25
CA ARG A 158 0.37 1.51 2.39
C ARG A 158 -0.54 2.41 3.20
N GLN A 159 -0.10 2.82 4.37
CA GLN A 159 -0.93 3.55 5.32
C GLN A 159 -0.12 4.67 5.99
N THR A 160 -0.78 5.75 6.34
CA THR A 160 -0.24 6.81 7.18
C THR A 160 -1.18 7.14 8.33
N GLN A 161 -0.63 7.64 9.43
CA GLN A 161 -1.40 8.16 10.56
C GLN A 161 -1.82 9.63 10.36
N SER A 162 -1.47 10.24 9.23
CA SER A 162 -1.84 11.62 8.91
C SER A 162 -3.35 11.80 8.82
N TYR A 163 -3.87 12.86 9.44
CA TYR A 163 -5.28 13.24 9.31
C TYR A 163 -5.70 13.59 7.87
N ALA A 164 -4.75 14.00 7.03
CA ALA A 164 -4.99 14.33 5.63
C ALA A 164 -5.72 13.22 4.85
N VAL A 165 -5.48 11.94 5.19
CA VAL A 165 -6.15 10.79 4.56
C VAL A 165 -7.66 10.77 4.84
N ARG A 166 -8.07 11.25 6.02
CA ARG A 166 -9.48 11.30 6.42
C ARG A 166 -10.18 12.57 5.96
N GLU A 167 -9.43 13.65 5.82
CA GLU A 167 -9.94 14.96 5.43
C GLU A 167 -10.12 15.08 3.92
N ASP A 168 -9.28 14.40 3.13
CA ASP A 168 -9.26 14.52 1.67
C ASP A 168 -9.15 13.15 0.99
N PRO A 169 -10.27 12.65 0.44
CA PRO A 169 -10.25 11.39 -0.34
C PRO A 169 -9.34 11.44 -1.57
N VAL A 170 -9.13 12.61 -2.17
CA VAL A 170 -8.21 12.77 -3.32
C VAL A 170 -6.78 12.60 -2.86
N TYR A 171 -6.40 13.17 -1.71
CA TYR A 171 -5.10 12.95 -1.09
C TYR A 171 -4.83 11.45 -0.89
N LYS A 172 -5.80 10.73 -0.33
CA LYS A 172 -5.69 9.28 -0.13
C LYS A 172 -5.42 8.53 -1.45
N MET A 173 -6.20 8.82 -2.49
CA MET A 173 -6.03 8.22 -3.82
C MET A 173 -4.67 8.58 -4.43
N TRP A 174 -4.26 9.85 -4.32
CA TRP A 174 -3.04 10.37 -4.91
C TRP A 174 -1.79 9.68 -4.34
N PHE A 175 -1.73 9.54 -3.02
CA PHE A 175 -0.62 8.87 -2.35
C PHE A 175 -0.80 7.35 -2.23
N ARG A 176 -1.82 6.78 -2.90
CA ARG A 176 -2.08 5.33 -2.98
C ARG A 176 -2.19 4.69 -1.60
N LEU A 177 -2.86 5.38 -0.67
CA LEU A 177 -2.98 5.00 0.73
C LEU A 177 -4.27 4.23 1.00
N GLU A 178 -4.26 3.47 2.08
CA GLU A 178 -5.36 2.63 2.52
C GLU A 178 -5.64 2.84 4.01
N GLU A 179 -6.88 2.62 4.40
CA GLU A 179 -7.28 2.57 5.79
C GLU A 179 -7.26 1.12 6.30
N PRO A 180 -6.95 0.88 7.60
CA PRO A 180 -6.98 -0.46 8.16
C PRO A 180 -8.32 -1.18 7.94
N SER A 181 -9.43 -0.44 7.98
CA SER A 181 -10.78 -0.97 7.73
C SER A 181 -10.99 -1.49 6.30
N GLU A 182 -10.16 -1.09 5.34
CA GLU A 182 -10.27 -1.57 3.95
C GLU A 182 -9.57 -2.92 3.76
N VAL A 183 -8.54 -3.21 4.55
CA VAL A 183 -7.66 -4.37 4.38
C VAL A 183 -7.89 -5.44 5.46
N PHE A 184 -7.98 -5.03 6.73
CA PHE A 184 -8.00 -5.96 7.85
C PHE A 184 -9.44 -6.33 8.27
N ALA A 185 -9.69 -7.63 8.41
CA ALA A 185 -10.95 -8.13 8.93
C ALA A 185 -11.21 -7.58 10.35
N GLY A 186 -12.43 -7.12 10.60
CA GLY A 186 -12.82 -6.49 11.87
C GLY A 186 -12.06 -5.21 12.20
N ASN A 187 -11.39 -4.57 11.22
CA ASN A 187 -10.51 -3.42 11.44
C ASN A 187 -9.37 -3.71 12.46
N LEU A 188 -8.94 -4.98 12.53
CA LEU A 188 -7.91 -5.44 13.46
C LEU A 188 -6.52 -5.32 12.81
N TRP A 189 -5.87 -4.18 13.01
CA TRP A 189 -4.60 -3.83 12.38
C TRP A 189 -3.40 -3.98 13.33
N VAL A 190 -3.38 -3.29 14.48
CA VAL A 190 -2.31 -3.34 15.48
C VAL A 190 -2.89 -3.38 16.89
N HIS A 191 -2.13 -3.94 17.86
CA HIS A 191 -2.54 -4.05 19.27
C HIS A 191 -3.92 -4.72 19.40
N THR A 192 -3.98 -5.99 18.96
CA THR A 192 -5.24 -6.70 18.78
C THR A 192 -5.51 -7.75 19.86
N PHE A 193 -4.53 -8.08 20.71
CA PHE A 193 -4.71 -9.13 21.70
C PHE A 193 -5.91 -8.88 22.61
N ASP A 194 -6.00 -7.74 23.27
CA ASP A 194 -7.12 -7.45 24.15
C ASP A 194 -8.46 -7.23 23.39
N LYS A 195 -8.41 -6.95 22.08
CA LYS A 195 -9.60 -6.87 21.23
C LYS A 195 -10.17 -8.25 20.88
N ILE A 196 -9.30 -9.25 20.74
CA ILE A 196 -9.68 -10.61 20.37
C ILE A 196 -9.98 -11.47 21.60
N LEU A 197 -9.20 -11.36 22.67
CA LEU A 197 -9.40 -12.04 23.95
C LEU A 197 -9.39 -10.99 25.07
N PRO A 198 -10.51 -10.26 25.29
CA PRO A 198 -10.56 -9.16 26.23
C PRO A 198 -10.31 -9.59 27.68
N SER A 199 -9.41 -8.91 28.34
CA SER A 199 -9.14 -9.16 29.78
C SER A 199 -10.33 -8.81 30.67
N SER A 200 -11.20 -7.92 30.24
CA SER A 200 -12.45 -7.60 30.90
C SER A 200 -13.47 -8.76 30.92
N GLU A 201 -13.37 -9.67 29.93
CA GLU A 201 -14.25 -10.83 29.81
C GLU A 201 -13.70 -12.07 30.55
N PHE A 202 -12.39 -12.29 30.43
CA PHE A 202 -11.73 -13.52 30.88
C PHE A 202 -10.83 -13.34 32.12
N GLY A 203 -10.32 -12.13 32.35
CA GLY A 203 -9.21 -11.91 33.27
C GLY A 203 -9.45 -12.29 34.72
N GLU A 204 -10.70 -12.14 35.22
CA GLU A 204 -11.06 -12.51 36.59
C GLU A 204 -11.15 -14.03 36.75
N LYS A 205 -11.74 -14.74 35.78
CA LYS A 205 -12.01 -16.19 35.85
C LYS A 205 -10.84 -17.03 35.35
N HIS A 206 -10.07 -16.48 34.41
CA HIS A 206 -8.99 -17.16 33.71
C HIS A 206 -7.73 -16.29 33.67
N PRO A 207 -7.14 -15.92 34.82
CA PRO A 207 -5.91 -15.12 34.85
C PRO A 207 -4.75 -15.82 34.14
N GLU A 208 -4.76 -17.16 34.06
CA GLU A 208 -3.77 -17.98 33.37
C GLU A 208 -3.71 -17.76 31.84
N TYR A 209 -4.70 -17.13 31.25
CA TYR A 209 -4.70 -16.76 29.83
C TYR A 209 -3.78 -15.57 29.54
N TYR A 210 -3.41 -14.82 30.56
CA TYR A 210 -2.62 -13.59 30.46
C TYR A 210 -1.21 -13.75 30.99
N SER A 211 -0.38 -12.77 30.72
CA SER A 211 1.05 -12.81 31.06
C SER A 211 1.32 -13.10 32.53
N PHE A 212 2.30 -13.96 32.73
CA PHE A 212 2.93 -14.19 34.03
C PHE A 212 4.16 -13.29 34.13
N ILE A 213 4.12 -12.29 35.03
CA ILE A 213 5.14 -11.25 35.18
C ILE A 213 5.48 -11.13 36.66
N ASN A 214 6.78 -11.21 36.99
CA ASN A 214 7.28 -11.09 38.36
C ASN A 214 6.58 -12.00 39.39
N GLY A 215 6.30 -13.25 39.00
CA GLY A 215 5.73 -14.26 39.87
C GLY A 215 4.19 -14.27 39.95
N GLU A 216 3.51 -13.42 39.18
CA GLU A 216 2.05 -13.28 39.20
C GLU A 216 1.43 -13.25 37.82
N ARG A 217 0.19 -13.76 37.68
CA ARG A 217 -0.62 -13.54 36.48
C ARG A 217 -1.22 -12.14 36.53
N ARG A 218 -1.09 -11.39 35.43
CA ARG A 218 -1.50 -9.99 35.35
C ARG A 218 -2.45 -9.75 34.18
N PRO A 219 -3.72 -10.14 34.31
CA PRO A 219 -4.71 -9.79 33.30
C PRO A 219 -4.91 -8.27 33.24
N GLY A 220 -5.14 -7.74 32.04
CA GLY A 220 -5.36 -6.32 31.84
C GLY A 220 -5.19 -5.96 30.35
N ALA A 221 -5.72 -4.83 29.93
CA ALA A 221 -5.68 -4.39 28.52
C ALA A 221 -4.26 -4.17 27.97
N ALA A 222 -3.29 -3.89 28.86
CA ALA A 222 -1.87 -3.78 28.51
C ALA A 222 -1.10 -5.11 28.63
N SER A 223 -1.73 -6.17 29.18
CA SER A 223 -1.12 -7.49 29.31
C SER A 223 -1.06 -8.20 27.95
N GLN A 224 -0.16 -9.18 27.85
CA GLN A 224 -0.12 -10.06 26.68
C GLN A 224 -0.84 -11.39 27.00
N TRP A 225 -1.04 -12.21 25.97
CA TRP A 225 -1.52 -13.57 26.17
C TRP A 225 -0.41 -14.50 26.66
N CYS A 226 -0.80 -15.56 27.34
CA CYS A 226 0.06 -16.73 27.54
C CYS A 226 0.02 -17.57 26.25
N LEU A 227 1.01 -17.37 25.37
CA LEU A 227 1.02 -17.92 24.02
C LEU A 227 1.24 -19.44 23.97
N THR A 228 1.64 -20.05 25.08
CA THR A 228 1.76 -21.50 25.24
C THR A 228 0.52 -22.16 25.84
N ASN A 229 -0.46 -21.36 26.29
CA ASN A 229 -1.70 -21.89 26.85
C ASN A 229 -2.61 -22.44 25.72
N PRO A 230 -2.98 -23.74 25.72
CA PRO A 230 -3.77 -24.34 24.65
C PRO A 230 -5.20 -23.81 24.57
N GLU A 231 -5.81 -23.41 25.69
CA GLU A 231 -7.16 -22.85 25.70
C GLU A 231 -7.19 -21.46 25.04
N VAL A 232 -6.17 -20.63 25.29
CA VAL A 232 -5.99 -19.35 24.60
C VAL A 232 -5.96 -19.56 23.09
N PHE A 233 -5.20 -20.56 22.62
CA PHE A 233 -5.12 -20.86 21.20
C PHE A 233 -6.49 -21.25 20.60
N GLU A 234 -7.26 -22.09 21.29
CA GLU A 234 -8.57 -22.53 20.79
C GLU A 234 -9.59 -21.39 20.78
N ILE A 235 -9.64 -20.57 21.83
CA ILE A 235 -10.55 -19.42 21.90
C ILE A 235 -10.20 -18.39 20.81
N VAL A 236 -8.93 -18.07 20.67
CA VAL A 236 -8.45 -17.12 19.62
C VAL A 236 -8.80 -17.66 18.23
N SER A 237 -8.57 -18.96 17.98
CA SER A 237 -8.89 -19.58 16.69
C SER A 237 -10.38 -19.47 16.34
N GLN A 238 -11.26 -19.72 17.32
CA GLN A 238 -12.72 -19.61 17.12
C GLN A 238 -13.15 -18.16 16.86
N ARG A 239 -12.56 -17.20 17.57
CA ARG A 239 -12.86 -15.77 17.37
C ARG A 239 -12.36 -15.28 16.03
N VAL A 240 -11.17 -15.68 15.61
CA VAL A 240 -10.60 -15.36 14.27
C VAL A 240 -11.50 -15.90 13.16
N ASP A 241 -11.97 -17.15 13.26
CA ASP A 241 -12.93 -17.73 12.31
C ASP A 241 -14.22 -16.91 12.23
N SER A 242 -14.76 -16.53 13.37
CA SER A 242 -15.97 -15.69 13.47
C SER A 242 -15.77 -14.30 12.85
N ILE A 243 -14.59 -13.68 13.08
CA ILE A 243 -14.24 -12.39 12.49
C ILE A 243 -14.15 -12.47 10.96
N PHE A 244 -13.49 -13.49 10.41
CA PHE A 244 -13.43 -13.66 8.96
C PHE A 244 -14.82 -13.92 8.36
N LYS A 245 -15.65 -14.72 8.99
CA LYS A 245 -17.05 -14.96 8.56
C LYS A 245 -17.90 -13.69 8.56
N ALA A 246 -17.68 -12.81 9.53
CA ALA A 246 -18.38 -11.52 9.61
C ALA A 246 -17.83 -10.45 8.65
N ASN A 247 -16.67 -10.69 8.02
CA ASN A 247 -16.02 -9.77 7.10
C ASN A 247 -15.70 -10.46 5.76
N PRO A 248 -16.73 -10.85 4.98
CA PRO A 248 -16.52 -11.53 3.70
C PRO A 248 -15.75 -10.61 2.75
N GLY A 249 -14.80 -11.18 2.01
CA GLY A 249 -13.92 -10.43 1.10
C GLY A 249 -12.65 -9.87 1.76
N LYS A 250 -12.50 -9.99 3.09
CA LYS A 250 -11.25 -9.67 3.79
C LYS A 250 -10.48 -10.95 4.08
N ASN A 251 -9.21 -10.95 3.73
CA ASN A 251 -8.35 -12.13 3.89
C ASN A 251 -7.24 -11.94 4.92
N MET A 252 -7.07 -10.73 5.47
CA MET A 252 -6.00 -10.40 6.42
C MET A 252 -6.55 -9.97 7.77
N ILE A 253 -5.88 -10.41 8.83
CA ILE A 253 -6.11 -9.96 10.22
C ILE A 253 -4.76 -9.80 10.92
N SER A 254 -4.63 -8.81 11.80
CA SER A 254 -3.46 -8.73 12.67
C SER A 254 -3.74 -9.45 13.98
N ILE A 255 -2.80 -10.29 14.38
CA ILE A 255 -2.70 -10.94 15.68
C ILE A 255 -1.43 -10.42 16.32
N SER A 256 -1.55 -9.28 17.00
CA SER A 256 -0.40 -8.54 17.49
C SER A 256 -0.54 -8.16 18.95
N GLN A 257 0.59 -8.16 19.64
CA GLN A 257 0.68 -7.81 21.05
C GLN A 257 0.07 -6.43 21.36
N ASN A 258 -0.48 -6.27 22.56
CA ASN A 258 -0.91 -4.99 23.07
C ASN A 258 0.27 -4.04 23.27
N ASP A 259 0.01 -2.75 23.27
CA ASP A 259 1.04 -1.74 23.49
C ASP A 259 1.62 -1.86 24.91
N GLY A 260 2.92 -1.87 25.01
CA GLY A 260 3.65 -1.98 26.27
C GLY A 260 4.97 -2.72 26.14
N ASN A 261 5.95 -2.30 26.94
CA ASN A 261 7.24 -2.97 27.03
C ASN A 261 7.29 -3.85 28.29
N PHE A 262 8.08 -4.93 28.25
CA PHE A 262 8.25 -5.88 29.34
C PHE A 262 6.95 -6.53 29.85
N THR A 263 5.96 -6.66 28.98
CA THR A 263 4.64 -7.19 29.31
C THR A 263 4.39 -8.61 28.75
N ASN A 264 5.38 -9.21 28.08
CA ASN A 264 5.34 -10.58 27.58
C ASN A 264 5.22 -11.60 28.72
N CYS A 265 4.63 -12.75 28.42
CA CYS A 265 4.48 -13.82 29.40
C CYS A 265 5.82 -14.50 29.67
N ALA A 266 6.22 -14.53 30.95
CA ALA A 266 7.42 -15.19 31.43
C ALA A 266 7.08 -16.45 32.29
N CYS A 267 5.95 -17.13 32.01
CA CYS A 267 5.68 -18.43 32.65
C CYS A 267 6.70 -19.48 32.16
N PRO A 268 6.89 -20.59 32.89
CA PRO A 268 7.91 -21.57 32.56
C PRO A 268 7.89 -22.05 31.09
N ASP A 269 6.70 -22.30 30.55
CA ASP A 269 6.54 -22.81 29.19
C ASP A 269 6.84 -21.75 28.12
N CYS A 270 6.35 -20.51 28.28
CA CYS A 270 6.69 -19.40 27.38
C CYS A 270 8.18 -19.12 27.42
N LYS A 271 8.77 -19.05 28.62
CA LYS A 271 10.20 -18.80 28.78
C LYS A 271 11.07 -19.90 28.18
N ALA A 272 10.73 -21.17 28.38
CA ALA A 272 11.45 -22.30 27.80
C ALA A 272 11.41 -22.27 26.25
N LEU A 273 10.25 -21.90 25.67
CA LEU A 273 10.11 -21.78 24.22
C LEU A 273 10.90 -20.59 23.67
N ASP A 274 10.87 -19.44 24.34
CA ASP A 274 11.66 -18.27 23.95
C ASP A 274 13.17 -18.53 24.08
N GLU A 275 13.62 -19.24 25.12
CA GLU A 275 15.03 -19.65 25.28
C GLU A 275 15.48 -20.60 24.17
N LEU A 276 14.63 -21.55 23.76
CA LEU A 276 14.90 -22.42 22.61
C LEU A 276 15.11 -21.60 21.33
N GLU A 277 14.37 -20.52 21.17
CA GLU A 277 14.43 -19.61 20.03
C GLU A 277 15.45 -18.46 20.19
N GLY A 278 16.39 -18.60 21.12
CA GLY A 278 17.50 -17.66 21.31
C GLY A 278 17.25 -16.55 22.30
N GLY A 279 16.20 -16.65 23.11
CA GLY A 279 15.87 -15.74 24.21
C GLY A 279 14.97 -14.58 23.82
N SER A 280 14.52 -14.49 22.56
CA SER A 280 13.58 -13.46 22.13
C SER A 280 12.12 -13.91 22.34
N PRO A 281 11.27 -13.08 22.97
CA PRO A 281 9.83 -13.36 23.07
C PRO A 281 9.09 -13.43 21.74
N SER A 282 9.75 -13.11 20.64
CA SER A 282 9.26 -13.40 19.28
C SER A 282 9.15 -14.89 19.01
N GLY A 283 9.91 -15.74 19.73
CA GLY A 283 9.84 -17.19 19.63
C GLY A 283 8.43 -17.71 19.87
N SER A 284 7.91 -17.50 21.08
CA SER A 284 6.53 -17.91 21.43
C SER A 284 5.47 -17.26 20.52
N LEU A 285 5.67 -16.02 20.10
CA LEU A 285 4.77 -15.31 19.19
C LEU A 285 4.69 -15.97 17.82
N ILE A 286 5.81 -16.28 17.19
CA ILE A 286 5.84 -16.90 15.87
C ILE A 286 5.37 -18.36 15.92
N HIS A 287 5.66 -19.11 16.98
CA HIS A 287 5.09 -20.45 17.18
C HIS A 287 3.57 -20.41 17.24
N PHE A 288 2.99 -19.49 18.00
CA PHE A 288 1.54 -19.32 18.10
C PHE A 288 0.92 -18.92 16.74
N LEU A 289 1.52 -17.95 16.07
CA LEU A 289 1.04 -17.46 14.77
C LEU A 289 1.12 -18.52 13.69
N ASN A 290 2.22 -19.26 13.60
CA ASN A 290 2.35 -20.34 12.62
C ASN A 290 1.29 -21.43 12.83
N LYS A 291 0.99 -21.78 14.09
CA LYS A 291 -0.07 -22.72 14.41
C LYS A 291 -1.44 -22.20 13.97
N LEU A 292 -1.69 -20.91 14.16
CA LEU A 292 -2.93 -20.25 13.73
C LEU A 292 -3.00 -20.15 12.20
N ALA A 293 -1.93 -19.72 11.55
CA ALA A 293 -1.83 -19.60 10.10
C ALA A 293 -1.98 -20.94 9.36
N ALA A 294 -1.46 -22.02 9.95
CA ALA A 294 -1.66 -23.37 9.43
C ALA A 294 -3.13 -23.84 9.52
N ARG A 295 -3.89 -23.35 10.51
CA ARG A 295 -5.35 -23.64 10.64
C ARG A 295 -6.19 -22.92 9.60
N PHE A 296 -5.70 -21.79 9.06
CA PHE A 296 -6.37 -20.95 8.06
C PHE A 296 -5.46 -20.67 6.86
N PRO A 297 -5.16 -21.67 6.03
CA PRO A 297 -4.15 -21.58 4.97
C PRO A 297 -4.51 -20.61 3.85
N ASP A 298 -5.79 -20.26 3.69
CA ASP A 298 -6.33 -19.29 2.72
C ASP A 298 -6.43 -17.87 3.27
N LYS A 299 -5.98 -17.64 4.52
CA LYS A 299 -5.99 -16.35 5.20
C LYS A 299 -4.57 -15.88 5.47
N GLU A 300 -4.42 -14.58 5.61
CA GLU A 300 -3.15 -13.93 5.96
C GLU A 300 -3.21 -13.34 7.36
N PHE A 301 -2.11 -13.47 8.05
CA PHE A 301 -1.92 -12.95 9.40
C PHE A 301 -0.82 -11.91 9.40
N SER A 302 -1.01 -10.83 10.14
CA SER A 302 0.02 -9.84 10.40
C SER A 302 0.34 -9.81 11.89
N THR A 303 1.59 -9.53 12.24
CA THR A 303 2.01 -9.25 13.62
C THR A 303 3.10 -8.20 13.65
N LEU A 304 3.48 -7.78 14.86
CA LEU A 304 4.50 -6.75 15.05
C LEU A 304 5.81 -7.37 15.52
N ALA A 305 6.92 -6.99 14.88
CA ALA A 305 8.23 -7.02 15.51
C ALA A 305 8.42 -5.66 16.21
N TYR A 306 8.13 -5.60 17.51
CA TYR A 306 7.96 -4.35 18.25
C TYR A 306 8.37 -4.52 19.71
N LEU A 307 9.21 -3.61 20.20
CA LEU A 307 9.71 -3.62 21.57
C LEU A 307 10.30 -4.99 21.94
N PHE A 308 9.71 -5.70 22.89
CA PHE A 308 10.21 -6.98 23.37
C PHE A 308 10.25 -8.11 22.31
N SER A 309 9.49 -8.00 21.23
CA SER A 309 9.47 -8.98 20.13
C SER A 309 10.19 -8.50 18.85
N MET A 310 10.99 -7.43 18.93
CA MET A 310 11.67 -6.84 17.77
C MET A 310 12.66 -7.81 17.13
N HIS A 311 13.44 -8.51 17.95
CA HIS A 311 14.46 -9.45 17.46
C HIS A 311 13.86 -10.77 16.98
N PRO A 312 14.30 -11.31 15.83
CA PRO A 312 13.75 -12.52 15.27
C PRO A 312 14.08 -13.76 16.13
N PRO A 313 13.23 -14.80 16.09
CA PRO A 313 13.55 -16.09 16.70
C PRO A 313 14.70 -16.76 15.94
N LYS A 314 15.46 -17.63 16.65
CA LYS A 314 16.68 -18.25 16.12
C LYS A 314 16.40 -19.35 15.09
N GLN A 315 15.38 -20.17 15.31
CA GLN A 315 15.13 -21.38 14.53
C GLN A 315 13.85 -21.31 13.70
N ILE A 316 12.75 -20.94 14.33
CA ILE A 316 11.46 -20.89 13.64
C ILE A 316 11.40 -19.71 12.69
N LYS A 317 10.75 -19.92 11.53
CA LYS A 317 10.47 -18.87 10.55
C LYS A 317 8.95 -18.70 10.42
N PRO A 318 8.47 -17.48 10.14
CA PRO A 318 7.08 -17.26 9.81
C PRO A 318 6.66 -18.12 8.60
N LEU A 319 5.44 -18.65 8.62
CA LEU A 319 4.84 -19.27 7.45
C LEU A 319 4.60 -18.22 6.34
N PRO A 320 4.47 -18.64 5.06
CA PRO A 320 4.30 -17.71 3.94
C PRO A 320 3.09 -16.78 4.05
N ASN A 321 2.06 -17.15 4.82
CA ASN A 321 0.88 -16.35 5.08
C ASN A 321 0.95 -15.57 6.42
N VAL A 322 2.14 -15.43 7.01
CA VAL A 322 2.41 -14.61 8.19
C VAL A 322 3.30 -13.43 7.79
N ASN A 323 2.78 -12.22 7.92
CA ASN A 323 3.44 -10.98 7.59
C ASN A 323 3.97 -10.29 8.86
N ILE A 324 5.23 -9.91 8.87
CA ILE A 324 5.85 -9.21 10.01
C ILE A 324 5.94 -7.72 9.71
N MET A 325 5.32 -6.90 10.55
CA MET A 325 5.51 -5.45 10.54
C MET A 325 6.65 -5.10 11.50
N LEU A 326 7.80 -4.76 10.95
CA LEU A 326 8.95 -4.33 11.73
C LEU A 326 8.81 -2.85 12.09
N CYS A 327 8.83 -2.54 13.39
CA CYS A 327 8.60 -1.20 13.92
C CYS A 327 9.91 -0.52 14.27
N ASP A 328 10.13 0.70 13.77
CA ASP A 328 11.32 1.52 13.97
C ASP A 328 11.17 2.54 15.12
N ILE A 329 10.27 2.27 16.09
CA ILE A 329 9.89 3.21 17.14
C ILE A 329 11.09 3.71 17.96
N ASP A 330 12.04 2.82 18.24
CA ASP A 330 13.23 3.09 19.04
C ASP A 330 14.43 3.59 18.21
N CYS A 331 14.26 3.72 16.88
CA CYS A 331 15.31 4.23 16.02
C CYS A 331 15.43 5.76 16.08
N ARG A 332 16.65 6.23 16.01
CA ARG A 332 16.93 7.66 15.75
C ARG A 332 16.55 7.98 14.30
N ARG A 333 15.48 8.73 14.10
CA ARG A 333 14.89 9.01 12.76
C ARG A 333 15.41 10.29 12.11
N GLU A 334 16.19 11.09 12.84
CA GLU A 334 16.84 12.30 12.34
C GLU A 334 18.11 12.06 11.52
N VAL A 335 18.59 10.82 11.47
CA VAL A 335 19.76 10.38 10.70
C VAL A 335 19.43 9.08 9.97
N PRO A 336 20.15 8.73 8.88
CA PRO A 336 19.99 7.44 8.21
C PRO A 336 20.13 6.25 9.18
N LEU A 337 19.34 5.21 8.99
CA LEU A 337 19.35 4.01 9.84
C LEU A 337 20.74 3.35 9.91
N THR A 338 21.54 3.45 8.86
CA THR A 338 22.91 2.93 8.79
C THR A 338 23.92 3.70 9.66
N ASP A 339 23.60 4.95 10.01
CA ASP A 339 24.56 5.89 10.61
C ASP A 339 24.48 5.96 12.14
N ASN A 340 23.59 5.18 12.75
CA ASN A 340 23.44 5.12 14.20
C ASN A 340 23.27 3.69 14.70
N GLU A 341 23.51 3.48 16.01
CA GLU A 341 23.50 2.16 16.62
C GLU A 341 22.09 1.53 16.62
N SER A 342 21.06 2.30 17.03
CA SER A 342 19.68 1.81 17.05
C SER A 342 19.17 1.44 15.65
N GLY A 343 19.54 2.20 14.62
CA GLY A 343 19.24 1.86 13.25
C GLY A 343 19.94 0.60 12.76
N ARG A 344 21.21 0.40 13.13
CA ARG A 344 21.92 -0.84 12.79
C ARG A 344 21.35 -2.07 13.49
N ASP A 345 20.85 -1.92 14.71
CA ASP A 345 20.15 -2.98 15.43
C ASP A 345 18.83 -3.34 14.73
N PHE A 346 18.03 -2.34 14.41
CA PHE A 346 16.82 -2.49 13.61
C PHE A 346 17.07 -3.20 12.27
N MET A 347 18.16 -2.87 11.58
CA MET A 347 18.52 -3.49 10.29
C MET A 347 18.94 -4.96 10.42
N LYS A 348 19.16 -5.47 11.63
CA LYS A 348 19.47 -6.88 11.92
C LYS A 348 18.23 -7.66 12.40
N ALA A 349 17.21 -6.95 12.85
CA ALA A 349 15.94 -7.52 13.27
C ALA A 349 15.12 -7.97 12.06
#